data_c090ae0513e5dc9f45de0b2e85899104
#
_entry.id   c090ae0513e5dc9f45de0b2e85899104
#
_cell.length_a   1.000
_cell.length_b   1.000
_cell.length_c   1.000
_cell.angle_alpha   90.00
_cell.angle_beta   90.00
_cell.angle_gamma   90.00
#
_symmetry.space_group_name_H-M   'P 1'
#
loop_
_entity.id
_entity.type
_entity.pdbx_description
1 polymer ?
#
loop_
_entity_poly.entity_id
_entity_poly.type
_entity_poly.pdbx_seq_one_letter_code
_entity_poly.pdbx_strand_id
1 'polypeptide(L)'
;MPLPKTNSPPPRIQILEVEPQTDCGRFPVKRVAGERVDVAARIFRDGHDVLGAAVRYRPAGTSRWQEAPLEPLGNDHWSGSFPVDRPGAWSFRIEAWTDRVASFQDELRRKVEGGQDDLSGELAEGAALLGRPAVTVEELPGATDAQRALRKRWMAGQ
;
A
#
# COMPACT_ATOMS: atom_id res chain seq x y z
N MET A 1 34.77 -0.16 11.53
CA MET A 1 33.75 -0.83 12.36
C MET A 1 33.04 -1.85 11.48
N PRO A 2 33.07 -3.14 11.75
CA PRO A 2 32.37 -4.12 10.94
C PRO A 2 30.87 -3.92 11.10
N LEU A 3 30.14 -3.92 9.98
CA LEU A 3 28.68 -3.86 9.97
C LEU A 3 28.10 -5.06 10.74
N PRO A 4 27.04 -4.89 11.53
CA PRO A 4 26.39 -5.98 12.21
C PRO A 4 25.88 -6.99 11.18
N LYS A 5 26.26 -8.25 11.33
CA LYS A 5 25.75 -9.35 10.51
C LYS A 5 24.30 -9.58 10.93
N THR A 6 23.36 -9.10 10.14
CA THR A 6 21.96 -9.47 10.31
C THR A 6 21.75 -10.88 9.75
N ASN A 7 21.36 -11.82 10.59
CA ASN A 7 21.03 -13.19 10.17
C ASN A 7 19.66 -13.30 9.48
N SER A 8 18.96 -12.20 9.33
CA SER A 8 17.67 -12.15 8.63
C SER A 8 17.86 -11.63 7.22
N PRO A 9 17.23 -12.24 6.20
CA PRO A 9 17.23 -11.68 4.86
C PRO A 9 16.64 -10.28 4.88
N PRO A 10 17.09 -9.38 3.99
CA PRO A 10 16.50 -8.04 3.90
C PRO A 10 15.00 -8.14 3.59
N PRO A 11 14.19 -7.22 4.12
CA PRO A 11 12.77 -7.21 3.82
C PRO A 11 12.55 -7.05 2.31
N ARG A 12 11.60 -7.80 1.76
CA ARG A 12 11.31 -7.76 0.33
C ARG A 12 10.80 -6.41 -0.14
N ILE A 13 10.06 -5.70 0.73
CA ILE A 13 9.59 -4.34 0.46
C ILE A 13 10.61 -3.38 1.06
N GLN A 14 11.12 -2.48 0.25
CA GLN A 14 12.04 -1.42 0.64
C GLN A 14 11.29 -0.11 0.75
N ILE A 15 11.52 0.64 1.82
CA ILE A 15 11.01 1.98 2.03
C ILE A 15 12.22 2.89 2.23
N LEU A 16 12.45 3.79 1.29
CA LEU A 16 13.59 4.69 1.27
C LEU A 16 13.14 6.14 1.12
N GLU A 17 14.06 7.06 1.37
CA GLU A 17 13.85 8.50 1.12
C GLU A 17 12.55 9.03 1.74
N VAL A 18 12.29 8.64 2.99
CA VAL A 18 11.09 9.09 3.71
C VAL A 18 11.17 10.58 3.99
N GLU A 19 10.15 11.31 3.59
CA GLU A 19 10.00 12.75 3.85
C GLU A 19 8.67 13.03 4.58
N PRO A 20 8.61 14.08 5.43
CA PRO A 20 9.67 15.00 5.77
C PRO A 20 10.61 14.46 6.86
N GLN A 21 11.89 14.69 6.71
CA GLN A 21 12.87 14.42 7.76
C GLN A 21 14.01 15.43 7.72
N THR A 22 14.60 15.69 8.89
CA THR A 22 15.77 16.53 9.04
C THR A 22 16.91 15.69 9.59
N ASP A 23 18.09 15.78 8.94
CA ASP A 23 19.29 15.04 9.34
C ASP A 23 18.99 13.53 9.54
N CYS A 24 18.44 12.89 8.48
CA CYS A 24 18.04 11.48 8.48
C CYS A 24 17.11 11.09 9.64
N GLY A 25 16.19 11.96 10.00
CA GLY A 25 15.21 11.73 11.08
C GLY A 25 15.75 11.97 12.49
N ARG A 26 16.96 12.53 12.61
CA ARG A 26 17.61 12.83 13.89
C ARG A 26 16.91 13.96 14.66
N PHE A 27 16.35 14.92 13.94
CA PHE A 27 15.65 16.06 14.52
C PHE A 27 14.21 16.15 14.01
N PRO A 28 13.28 16.60 14.86
CA PRO A 28 11.89 16.80 14.44
C PRO A 28 11.78 17.93 13.41
N VAL A 29 10.88 17.74 12.46
CA VAL A 29 10.51 18.75 11.46
C VAL A 29 9.42 19.64 12.05
N LYS A 30 9.58 20.96 11.95
CA LYS A 30 8.58 21.91 12.44
C LYS A 30 7.41 22.03 11.45
N ARG A 31 6.19 22.02 11.98
CA ARG A 31 4.94 22.25 11.24
C ARG A 31 4.00 23.09 12.09
N VAL A 32 3.02 23.70 11.45
CA VAL A 32 2.02 24.55 12.12
C VAL A 32 0.78 23.71 12.43
N ALA A 33 0.24 23.84 13.63
CA ALA A 33 -1.01 23.18 14.00
C ALA A 33 -2.16 23.72 13.12
N GLY A 34 -3.01 22.81 12.65
CA GLY A 34 -4.08 23.11 11.69
C GLY A 34 -3.71 22.85 10.23
N GLU A 35 -2.43 22.61 9.93
CA GLU A 35 -1.97 22.25 8.59
C GLU A 35 -1.98 20.73 8.35
N ARG A 36 -1.74 20.36 7.10
CA ARG A 36 -1.45 18.98 6.71
C ARG A 36 0.06 18.81 6.53
N VAL A 37 0.55 17.67 6.94
CA VAL A 37 1.94 17.26 6.71
C VAL A 37 1.96 16.38 5.47
N ASP A 38 2.59 16.85 4.40
CA ASP A 38 2.83 16.04 3.22
C ASP A 38 3.94 15.04 3.51
N VAL A 39 3.71 13.80 3.11
CA VAL A 39 4.61 12.68 3.31
C VAL A 39 4.92 12.06 1.95
N ALA A 40 6.18 11.75 1.72
CA ALA A 40 6.62 11.05 0.54
C ALA A 40 7.64 9.97 0.89
N ALA A 41 7.73 8.96 0.04
CA ALA A 41 8.76 7.93 0.12
C ALA A 41 8.96 7.24 -1.22
N ARG A 42 10.09 6.55 -1.36
CA ARG A 42 10.27 5.55 -2.40
C ARG A 42 9.97 4.17 -1.82
N ILE A 43 8.98 3.48 -2.40
CA ILE A 43 8.53 2.17 -1.94
C ILE A 43 8.52 1.23 -3.13
N PHE A 44 9.30 0.16 -3.03
CA PHE A 44 9.42 -0.83 -4.10
C PHE A 44 9.74 -2.21 -3.53
N ARG A 45 9.54 -3.21 -4.37
CA ARG A 45 9.97 -4.60 -4.15
C ARG A 45 10.35 -5.23 -5.48
N ASP A 46 11.08 -6.33 -5.41
CA ASP A 46 11.28 -7.21 -6.56
C ASP A 46 9.98 -7.96 -6.92
N GLY A 47 9.75 -8.16 -8.21
CA GLY A 47 8.56 -8.84 -8.74
C GLY A 47 7.45 -7.89 -9.18
N HIS A 48 6.30 -8.48 -9.53
CA HIS A 48 5.18 -7.77 -10.14
C HIS A 48 3.97 -7.59 -9.21
N ASP A 49 4.13 -7.92 -7.93
CA ASP A 49 3.05 -7.74 -6.97
C ASP A 49 2.71 -6.26 -6.77
N VAL A 50 1.44 -5.98 -6.66
CA VAL A 50 0.94 -4.65 -6.34
C VAL A 50 1.17 -4.36 -4.86
N LEU A 51 1.68 -3.16 -4.58
CA LEU A 51 1.91 -2.69 -3.22
C LEU A 51 0.76 -1.79 -2.76
N GLY A 52 0.45 -1.85 -1.47
CA GLY A 52 -0.28 -0.84 -0.73
C GLY A 52 0.64 -0.15 0.25
N ALA A 53 0.37 1.11 0.55
CA ALA A 53 1.12 1.85 1.56
C ALA A 53 0.25 2.87 2.30
N ALA A 54 0.60 3.14 3.55
CA ALA A 54 -0.07 4.13 4.37
C ALA A 54 0.93 4.82 5.30
N VAL A 55 0.61 6.04 5.66
CA VAL A 55 1.25 6.72 6.78
C VAL A 55 0.44 6.49 8.06
N ARG A 56 1.11 5.98 9.08
CA ARG A 56 0.59 5.91 10.45
C ARG A 56 1.10 7.10 11.22
N TYR A 57 0.22 7.80 11.91
CA TYR A 57 0.57 9.01 12.66
C TYR A 57 -0.19 9.12 13.98
N ARG A 58 0.40 9.80 14.94
CA ARG A 58 -0.23 10.06 16.24
C ARG A 58 0.42 11.26 16.95
N PRO A 59 -0.34 11.99 17.77
CA PRO A 59 0.26 12.94 18.72
C PRO A 59 0.99 12.20 19.85
N ALA A 60 2.01 12.82 20.41
CA ALA A 60 2.73 12.29 21.56
C ALA A 60 1.77 12.07 22.74
N GLY A 61 2.06 11.04 23.54
CA GLY A 61 1.24 10.67 24.71
C GLY A 61 0.01 9.84 24.39
N THR A 62 -0.26 9.54 23.12
CA THR A 62 -1.36 8.62 22.72
C THR A 62 -0.80 7.29 22.24
N SER A 63 -1.50 6.20 22.56
CA SER A 63 -1.18 4.87 22.06
C SER A 63 -1.83 4.56 20.71
N ARG A 64 -2.92 5.26 20.39
CA ARG A 64 -3.72 5.02 19.19
C ARG A 64 -3.08 5.66 17.96
N TRP A 65 -2.74 4.83 16.99
CA TRP A 65 -2.31 5.27 15.68
C TRP A 65 -3.52 5.56 14.79
N GLN A 66 -3.44 6.67 14.07
CA GLN A 66 -4.32 7.01 12.96
C GLN A 66 -3.64 6.63 11.65
N GLU A 67 -4.39 6.56 10.57
CA GLU A 67 -3.91 6.13 9.26
C GLU A 67 -4.41 7.05 8.16
N ALA A 68 -3.54 7.32 7.19
CA ALA A 68 -3.90 7.93 5.92
C ALA A 68 -3.20 7.18 4.77
N PRO A 69 -3.86 7.01 3.62
CA PRO A 69 -3.30 6.29 2.49
C PRO A 69 -2.13 7.04 1.86
N LEU A 70 -1.17 6.29 1.29
CA LEU A 70 -0.20 6.79 0.34
C LEU A 70 -0.59 6.31 -1.06
N GLU A 71 -0.49 7.20 -2.03
CA GLU A 71 -0.81 6.93 -3.43
C GLU A 71 0.49 6.82 -4.25
N PRO A 72 0.58 5.84 -5.16
CA PRO A 72 1.72 5.71 -6.05
C PRO A 72 1.70 6.81 -7.13
N LEU A 73 2.83 7.48 -7.30
CA LEU A 73 3.01 8.52 -8.32
C LEU A 73 3.78 8.03 -9.57
N GLY A 74 4.22 6.79 -9.57
CA GLY A 74 5.10 6.22 -10.58
C GLY A 74 6.58 6.27 -10.15
N ASN A 75 7.42 5.47 -10.80
CA ASN A 75 8.86 5.35 -10.51
C ASN A 75 9.16 5.10 -9.02
N ASP A 76 8.38 4.24 -8.38
CA ASP A 76 8.48 3.89 -6.96
C ASP A 76 8.20 5.05 -5.98
N HIS A 77 7.83 6.22 -6.47
CA HIS A 77 7.45 7.35 -5.61
C HIS A 77 6.02 7.22 -5.11
N TRP A 78 5.84 7.47 -3.82
CA TRP A 78 4.56 7.45 -3.13
C TRP A 78 4.39 8.72 -2.34
N SER A 79 3.18 9.24 -2.26
CA SER A 79 2.87 10.43 -1.47
C SER A 79 1.49 10.35 -0.82
N GLY A 80 1.34 11.12 0.23
CA GLY A 80 0.09 11.30 0.94
C GLY A 80 0.22 12.43 1.95
N SER A 81 -0.78 12.63 2.80
CA SER A 81 -0.70 13.64 3.84
C SER A 81 -1.58 13.28 5.02
N PHE A 82 -1.24 13.81 6.19
CA PHE A 82 -2.05 13.67 7.39
C PHE A 82 -2.21 15.02 8.12
N PRO A 83 -3.31 15.24 8.85
CA PRO A 83 -3.54 16.47 9.58
C PRO A 83 -2.78 16.49 10.91
N VAL A 84 -2.32 17.67 11.31
CA VAL A 84 -1.84 17.97 12.67
C VAL A 84 -2.79 18.98 13.30
N ASP A 85 -3.72 18.51 14.11
CA ASP A 85 -4.86 19.28 14.62
C ASP A 85 -4.55 20.09 15.89
N ARG A 86 -3.38 19.86 16.52
CA ARG A 86 -3.00 20.51 17.78
C ARG A 86 -1.50 20.71 17.88
N PRO A 87 -1.05 21.70 18.69
CA PRO A 87 0.36 21.85 19.02
C PRO A 87 0.90 20.66 19.79
N GLY A 88 2.20 20.45 19.68
CA GLY A 88 2.94 19.39 20.38
C GLY A 88 3.73 18.50 19.43
N ALA A 89 4.38 17.50 20.00
CA ALA A 89 5.13 16.51 19.22
C ALA A 89 4.18 15.50 18.58
N TRP A 90 4.47 15.16 17.33
CA TRP A 90 3.80 14.11 16.58
C TRP A 90 4.81 13.09 16.10
N SER A 91 4.37 11.86 15.96
CA SER A 91 5.17 10.80 15.36
C SER A 91 4.45 10.25 14.15
N PHE A 92 5.18 9.95 13.09
CA PHE A 92 4.66 9.22 11.95
C PHE A 92 5.63 8.12 11.51
N ARG A 93 5.11 7.14 10.82
CA ARG A 93 5.87 6.10 10.13
C ARG A 93 5.13 5.69 8.87
N ILE A 94 5.86 5.15 7.90
CA ILE A 94 5.29 4.58 6.70
C ILE A 94 5.23 3.07 6.86
N GLU A 95 4.09 2.49 6.52
CA GLU A 95 3.89 1.05 6.42
C GLU A 95 3.56 0.71 4.96
N ALA A 96 4.14 -0.37 4.46
CA ALA A 96 3.87 -0.87 3.12
C ALA A 96 3.69 -2.39 3.17
N TRP A 97 2.80 -2.89 2.33
CA TRP A 97 2.44 -4.30 2.24
C TRP A 97 2.19 -4.73 0.81
N THR A 98 2.23 -6.04 0.55
CA THR A 98 1.74 -6.59 -0.70
C THR A 98 0.22 -6.61 -0.67
N ASP A 99 -0.41 -5.89 -1.59
CA ASP A 99 -1.85 -5.99 -1.81
C ASP A 99 -2.13 -7.26 -2.62
N ARG A 100 -2.46 -8.34 -1.92
CA ARG A 100 -2.70 -9.66 -2.52
C ARG A 100 -3.89 -9.64 -3.46
N VAL A 101 -4.91 -8.85 -3.14
CA VAL A 101 -6.12 -8.74 -3.94
C VAL A 101 -5.83 -8.00 -5.23
N ALA A 102 -5.21 -6.82 -5.14
CA ALA A 102 -4.81 -6.05 -6.31
C ALA A 102 -3.78 -6.78 -7.18
N SER A 103 -2.84 -7.53 -6.58
CA SER A 103 -1.87 -8.35 -7.29
C SER A 103 -2.55 -9.47 -8.08
N PHE A 104 -3.49 -10.16 -7.46
CA PHE A 104 -4.30 -11.19 -8.13
C PHE A 104 -5.10 -10.61 -9.31
N GLN A 105 -5.75 -9.46 -9.11
CA GLN A 105 -6.51 -8.78 -10.16
C GLN A 105 -5.63 -8.39 -11.35
N ASP A 106 -4.44 -7.86 -11.09
CA ASP A 106 -3.50 -7.47 -12.13
C ASP A 106 -2.97 -8.68 -12.91
N GLU A 107 -2.66 -9.77 -12.23
CA GLU A 107 -2.26 -11.03 -12.86
C GLU A 107 -3.37 -11.59 -13.74
N LEU A 108 -4.59 -11.64 -13.21
CA LEU A 108 -5.74 -12.16 -13.94
C LEU A 108 -6.04 -11.30 -15.18
N ARG A 109 -5.99 -9.97 -15.06
CA ARG A 109 -6.15 -9.05 -16.18
C ARG A 109 -5.13 -9.35 -17.29
N ARG A 110 -3.86 -9.51 -16.94
CA ARG A 110 -2.80 -9.82 -17.92
C ARG A 110 -3.03 -11.16 -18.62
N LYS A 111 -3.52 -12.17 -17.92
CA LYS A 111 -3.85 -13.49 -18.50
C LYS A 111 -5.04 -13.40 -19.46
N VAL A 112 -6.08 -12.67 -19.12
CA VAL A 112 -7.24 -12.41 -20.00
C VAL A 112 -6.80 -11.62 -21.24
N GLU A 113 -6.04 -10.55 -21.09
CA GLU A 113 -5.52 -9.77 -22.22
C GLU A 113 -4.56 -10.58 -23.10
N GLY A 114 -3.84 -11.52 -22.51
CA GLY A 114 -2.98 -12.47 -23.22
C GLY A 114 -3.70 -13.60 -23.94
N GLY A 115 -5.05 -13.68 -23.83
CA GLY A 115 -5.87 -14.67 -24.52
C GLY A 115 -5.80 -16.07 -23.90
N GLN A 116 -5.56 -16.20 -22.61
CA GLN A 116 -5.61 -17.49 -21.92
C GLN A 116 -7.06 -17.96 -21.81
N ASP A 117 -7.39 -19.10 -22.43
CA ASP A 117 -8.77 -19.62 -22.51
C ASP A 117 -9.23 -20.30 -21.22
N ASP A 118 -8.33 -20.97 -20.50
CA ASP A 118 -8.67 -21.63 -19.23
C ASP A 118 -8.13 -20.83 -18.04
N LEU A 119 -9.05 -20.23 -17.29
CA LEU A 119 -8.81 -19.45 -16.09
C LEU A 119 -9.40 -20.12 -14.84
N SER A 120 -9.78 -21.38 -14.92
CA SER A 120 -10.45 -22.08 -13.81
C SER A 120 -9.62 -22.14 -12.54
N GLY A 121 -8.30 -22.32 -12.66
CA GLY A 121 -7.37 -22.30 -11.54
C GLY A 121 -7.30 -20.93 -10.87
N GLU A 122 -7.15 -19.89 -11.66
CA GLU A 122 -7.08 -18.51 -11.20
C GLU A 122 -8.40 -18.08 -10.54
N LEU A 123 -9.53 -18.47 -11.09
CA LEU A 123 -10.83 -18.18 -10.50
C LEU A 123 -11.03 -18.88 -9.17
N ALA A 124 -10.58 -20.12 -9.02
CA ALA A 124 -10.60 -20.84 -7.76
C ALA A 124 -9.69 -20.17 -6.70
N GLU A 125 -8.49 -19.72 -7.10
CA GLU A 125 -7.59 -18.99 -6.22
C GLU A 125 -8.21 -17.66 -5.78
N GLY A 126 -8.81 -16.90 -6.70
CA GLY A 126 -9.52 -15.66 -6.39
C GLY A 126 -10.68 -15.86 -5.45
N ALA A 127 -11.46 -16.90 -5.64
CA ALA A 127 -12.56 -17.26 -4.75
C ALA A 127 -12.05 -17.57 -3.32
N ALA A 128 -10.97 -18.34 -3.21
CA ALA A 128 -10.33 -18.65 -1.93
C ALA A 128 -9.79 -17.41 -1.26
N LEU A 129 -9.13 -16.51 -2.01
CA LEU A 129 -8.57 -15.25 -1.50
C LEU A 129 -9.65 -14.33 -0.94
N LEU A 130 -10.85 -14.38 -1.52
CA LEU A 130 -12.00 -13.55 -1.13
C LEU A 130 -12.92 -14.19 -0.10
N GLY A 131 -12.69 -15.45 0.25
CA GLY A 131 -13.60 -16.22 1.08
C GLY A 131 -14.98 -16.42 0.44
N ARG A 132 -15.06 -16.48 -0.90
CA ARG A 132 -16.31 -16.68 -1.67
C ARG A 132 -16.35 -18.06 -2.29
N PRO A 133 -17.56 -18.65 -2.48
CA PRO A 133 -17.69 -20.00 -2.99
C PRO A 133 -17.37 -20.16 -4.48
N ALA A 134 -17.49 -19.12 -5.28
CA ALA A 134 -17.10 -19.08 -6.70
C ALA A 134 -17.00 -17.64 -7.22
N VAL A 135 -16.15 -17.43 -8.22
CA VAL A 135 -16.05 -16.20 -9.02
C VAL A 135 -16.13 -16.60 -10.48
N THR A 136 -16.92 -15.93 -11.31
CA THR A 136 -17.05 -16.20 -12.74
C THR A 136 -16.30 -15.17 -13.58
N VAL A 137 -15.94 -15.55 -14.82
CA VAL A 137 -15.23 -14.65 -15.76
C VAL A 137 -16.07 -13.41 -16.09
N GLU A 138 -17.40 -13.53 -16.12
CA GLU A 138 -18.31 -12.40 -16.34
C GLU A 138 -18.31 -11.39 -15.16
N GLU A 139 -17.90 -11.85 -13.98
CA GLU A 139 -17.66 -10.97 -12.81
C GLU A 139 -16.31 -10.31 -12.86
N LEU A 140 -15.46 -10.71 -13.81
CA LEU A 140 -14.16 -10.08 -14.07
C LEU A 140 -14.33 -9.05 -15.16
N PRO A 141 -14.01 -7.83 -14.89
CA PRO A 141 -14.24 -6.75 -15.80
C PRO A 141 -13.36 -6.77 -17.04
N GLY A 142 -13.98 -6.63 -18.16
CA GLY A 142 -13.36 -5.90 -19.26
C GLY A 142 -13.06 -4.49 -18.79
N ALA A 143 -11.86 -4.29 -18.72
CA ALA A 143 -10.92 -3.21 -18.39
C ALA A 143 -11.34 -1.85 -17.83
N THR A 144 -12.52 -1.41 -17.51
CA THR A 144 -12.68 -0.09 -16.85
C THR A 144 -13.86 0.04 -15.90
N ASP A 145 -15.06 -0.26 -16.30
CA ASP A 145 -16.24 -0.02 -15.44
C ASP A 145 -16.50 -1.17 -14.46
N ALA A 146 -16.13 -2.35 -14.86
CA ALA A 146 -16.28 -3.50 -14.02
C ALA A 146 -15.12 -3.64 -13.00
N GLN A 147 -13.91 -3.08 -13.27
CA GLN A 147 -12.87 -2.92 -12.23
C GLN A 147 -13.35 -1.99 -11.11
N ARG A 148 -14.08 -0.93 -11.43
CA ARG A 148 -14.71 -0.06 -10.42
C ARG A 148 -15.84 -0.76 -9.68
N ALA A 149 -16.65 -1.55 -10.37
CA ALA A 149 -17.74 -2.30 -9.75
C ALA A 149 -17.23 -3.45 -8.86
N LEU A 150 -16.18 -4.16 -9.29
CA LEU A 150 -15.53 -5.18 -8.48
C LEU A 150 -14.83 -4.56 -7.26
N ARG A 151 -14.06 -3.49 -7.45
CA ARG A 151 -13.43 -2.77 -6.34
C ARG A 151 -14.45 -2.28 -5.32
N LYS A 152 -15.61 -1.81 -5.77
CA LYS A 152 -16.73 -1.42 -4.89
C LYS A 152 -17.34 -2.60 -4.14
N ARG A 153 -17.52 -3.74 -4.80
CA ARG A 153 -18.03 -4.98 -4.17
C ARG A 153 -17.02 -5.59 -3.20
N TRP A 154 -15.75 -5.49 -3.51
CA TRP A 154 -14.68 -6.06 -2.70
C TRP A 154 -14.40 -5.22 -1.45
N MET A 155 -14.47 -3.90 -1.56
CA MET A 155 -14.36 -3.00 -0.41
C MET A 155 -15.60 -3.01 0.50
N ALA A 156 -16.78 -3.36 -0.02
CA ALA A 156 -18.02 -3.49 0.77
C ALA A 156 -18.13 -4.83 1.52
N GLY A 157 -17.22 -5.77 1.28
CA GLY A 157 -17.20 -7.10 1.91
C GLY A 157 -16.10 -7.30 2.96
N GLN A 158 -15.43 -6.22 3.39
CA GLN A 158 -14.48 -6.24 4.51
C GLN A 158 -15.09 -5.68 5.78
#